data_9c0c7696e3530b86115caf78ef7655dd
#
_entry.id   9c0c7696e3530b86115caf78ef7655dd
#
_cell.length_a   1.000
_cell.length_b   1.000
_cell.length_c   1.000
_cell.angle_alpha   90.00
_cell.angle_beta   90.00
_cell.angle_gamma   90.00
#
_symmetry.space_group_name_H-M   'P 1'
#
loop_
_entity.id
_entity.type
_entity.pdbx_description
1 polymer ?
#
loop_
_entity_poly.entity_id
_entity_poly.type
_entity_poly.pdbx_seq_one_letter_code
_entity_poly.pdbx_strand_id
1 'polypeptide(L)'
;MKTTAVIDALGALAHEYRLAIYRLLVEQGPEGLAAGAIGARMGLVPSSLTFHLQALQRAGLVTQVRASRQLIYSADYAVMNELVGYLTDNCCGASGGACDAACGPATRSPKRGRAA
;
A
#
# COMPACT_ATOMS: atom_id res chain seq x y z
N MET A 1 0.08 14.42 5.06
CA MET A 1 0.77 13.34 5.80
C MET A 1 2.07 13.88 6.35
N LYS A 2 2.35 13.59 7.60
CA LYS A 2 3.57 14.08 8.22
C LYS A 2 4.75 13.20 7.82
N THR A 3 5.94 13.80 7.83
CA THR A 3 7.15 13.07 7.46
C THR A 3 7.34 11.80 8.28
N THR A 4 7.06 11.86 9.59
CA THR A 4 7.21 10.69 10.43
C THR A 4 6.24 9.58 10.00
N ALA A 5 5.01 9.93 9.63
CA ALA A 5 4.06 8.95 9.14
C ALA A 5 4.51 8.34 7.81
N VAL A 6 5.10 9.16 6.96
CA VAL A 6 5.64 8.68 5.68
C VAL A 6 6.77 7.68 5.93
N ILE A 7 7.67 8.01 6.85
CA ILE A 7 8.78 7.11 7.16
C ILE A 7 8.27 5.80 7.73
N ASP A 8 7.28 5.87 8.63
CA ASP A 8 6.70 4.65 9.19
C ASP A 8 6.07 3.78 8.10
N ALA A 9 5.35 4.40 7.17
CA ALA A 9 4.72 3.67 6.08
C ALA A 9 5.77 3.02 5.19
N LEU A 10 6.77 3.80 4.79
CA LEU A 10 7.82 3.26 3.92
C LEU A 10 8.60 2.17 4.63
N GLY A 11 8.86 2.33 5.92
CA GLY A 11 9.55 1.31 6.70
C GLY A 11 8.75 0.02 6.78
N ALA A 12 7.45 0.12 6.96
CA ALA A 12 6.60 -1.07 6.98
C ALA A 12 6.60 -1.78 5.64
N LEU A 13 6.63 -1.02 4.55
CA LEU A 13 6.64 -1.59 3.20
C LEU A 13 8.01 -2.11 2.78
N ALA A 14 9.06 -1.74 3.48
CA ALA A 14 10.41 -2.14 3.12
C ALA A 14 10.70 -3.56 3.61
N HIS A 15 9.85 -4.49 3.23
CA HIS A 15 9.96 -5.88 3.57
C HIS A 15 9.24 -6.68 2.50
N GLU A 16 9.87 -7.74 2.04
CA GLU A 16 9.38 -8.50 0.89
C GLU A 16 7.93 -8.95 1.07
N TYR A 17 7.63 -9.61 2.19
CA TYR A 17 6.28 -10.11 2.42
C TYR A 17 5.28 -8.99 2.64
N ARG A 18 5.67 -7.94 3.36
CA ARG A 18 4.74 -6.85 3.64
C ARG A 18 4.38 -6.10 2.37
N LEU A 19 5.35 -5.86 1.52
CA LEU A 19 5.08 -5.21 0.25
C LEU A 19 4.14 -6.07 -0.60
N ALA A 20 4.39 -7.38 -0.65
CA ALA A 20 3.55 -8.27 -1.44
C ALA A 20 2.13 -8.33 -0.89
N ILE A 21 1.99 -8.39 0.44
CA ILE A 21 0.67 -8.38 1.06
C ILE A 21 -0.07 -7.09 0.74
N TYR A 22 0.63 -5.96 0.88
CA TYR A 22 0.00 -4.67 0.63
C TYR A 22 -0.47 -4.57 -0.83
N ARG A 23 0.37 -4.98 -1.77
CA ARG A 23 -0.02 -4.94 -3.18
C ARG A 23 -1.20 -5.85 -3.47
N LEU A 24 -1.22 -7.01 -2.83
CA LEU A 24 -2.36 -7.91 -2.97
C LEU A 24 -3.65 -7.24 -2.51
N LEU A 25 -3.60 -6.54 -1.38
CA LEU A 25 -4.79 -5.86 -0.87
C LEU A 25 -5.18 -4.68 -1.73
N VAL A 26 -4.21 -3.95 -2.26
CA VAL A 26 -4.50 -2.84 -3.17
C VAL A 26 -5.23 -3.35 -4.41
N GLU A 27 -4.79 -4.47 -4.95
CA GLU A 27 -5.41 -5.05 -6.13
C GLU A 27 -6.78 -5.63 -5.84
N GLN A 28 -6.97 -6.11 -4.60
CA GLN A 28 -8.23 -6.75 -4.24
C GLN A 28 -9.40 -5.79 -4.19
N GLY A 29 -9.16 -4.56 -3.79
CA GLY A 29 -10.22 -3.57 -3.70
C GLY A 29 -10.68 -3.36 -2.27
N PRO A 30 -11.64 -2.45 -2.08
CA PRO A 30 -12.09 -2.08 -0.74
C PRO A 30 -12.74 -3.21 0.05
N GLU A 31 -13.22 -4.24 -0.60
CA GLU A 31 -13.82 -5.38 0.10
C GLU A 31 -12.80 -6.11 0.95
N GLY A 32 -11.53 -6.05 0.56
CA GLY A 32 -10.48 -6.68 1.33
C GLY A 32 -10.43 -8.19 1.21
N LEU A 33 -9.62 -8.79 2.05
CA LEU A 33 -9.47 -10.24 2.11
C LEU A 33 -9.40 -10.69 3.56
N ALA A 34 -9.96 -11.86 3.82
CA ALA A 34 -9.82 -12.47 5.13
C ALA A 34 -8.36 -12.87 5.35
N ALA A 35 -7.95 -12.84 6.62
CA ALA A 35 -6.57 -13.21 6.97
C ALA A 35 -6.19 -14.58 6.44
N GLY A 36 -7.10 -15.53 6.55
CA GLY A 36 -6.82 -16.88 6.05
C GLY A 36 -6.55 -16.92 4.56
N ALA A 37 -7.29 -16.12 3.79
CA ALA A 37 -7.09 -16.06 2.34
C ALA A 37 -5.76 -15.43 2.01
N ILE A 38 -5.37 -14.39 2.76
CA ILE A 38 -4.08 -13.76 2.54
C ILE A 38 -2.96 -14.76 2.83
N GLY A 39 -3.06 -15.47 3.94
CA GLY A 39 -2.06 -16.46 4.30
C GLY A 39 -1.92 -17.56 3.26
N ALA A 40 -3.05 -18.02 2.72
CA ALA A 40 -3.01 -19.05 1.70
C ALA A 40 -2.30 -18.55 0.44
N ARG A 41 -2.59 -17.32 0.04
CA ARG A 41 -1.97 -16.77 -1.16
C ARG A 41 -0.49 -16.50 -0.97
N MET A 42 -0.09 -16.13 0.25
CA MET A 42 1.30 -15.78 0.52
C MET A 42 2.13 -16.97 0.95
N GLY A 43 1.50 -18.09 1.26
CA GLY A 43 2.20 -19.25 1.78
C GLY A 43 2.78 -19.03 3.16
N LEU A 44 2.10 -18.23 3.98
CA LEU A 44 2.57 -17.89 5.32
C LEU A 44 1.73 -18.58 6.37
N VAL A 45 2.41 -19.02 7.44
CA VAL A 45 1.69 -19.54 8.60
C VAL A 45 1.02 -18.39 9.34
N PRO A 46 -0.05 -18.67 10.11
CA PRO A 46 -0.83 -17.58 10.71
C PRO A 46 -0.03 -16.64 11.61
N SER A 47 0.93 -17.16 12.37
CA SER A 47 1.68 -16.29 13.27
C SER A 47 2.55 -15.29 12.51
N SER A 48 3.20 -15.75 11.44
CA SER A 48 3.99 -14.84 10.61
C SER A 48 3.12 -13.83 9.91
N LEU A 49 1.99 -14.29 9.38
CA LEU A 49 1.06 -13.40 8.70
C LEU A 49 0.55 -12.31 9.64
N THR A 50 0.15 -12.70 10.85
CA THR A 50 -0.36 -11.74 11.83
C THR A 50 0.69 -10.69 12.15
N PHE A 51 1.95 -11.11 12.30
CA PHE A 51 3.04 -10.18 12.57
C PHE A 51 3.15 -9.13 11.47
N HIS A 52 3.11 -9.56 10.22
CA HIS A 52 3.21 -8.63 9.09
C HIS A 52 1.99 -7.74 8.97
N LEU A 53 0.79 -8.30 9.16
CA LEU A 53 -0.44 -7.51 9.08
C LEU A 53 -0.49 -6.47 10.18
N GLN A 54 -0.05 -6.81 11.39
CA GLN A 54 -0.02 -5.84 12.47
C GLN A 54 0.96 -4.71 12.18
N ALA A 55 2.10 -5.02 11.58
CA ALA A 55 3.05 -3.98 11.23
C ALA A 55 2.46 -3.02 10.20
N LEU A 56 1.78 -3.54 9.20
CA LEU A 56 1.11 -2.71 8.20
C LEU A 56 -0.02 -1.88 8.82
N GLN A 57 -0.75 -2.47 9.74
CA GLN A 57 -1.85 -1.78 10.40
C GLN A 57 -1.34 -0.65 11.29
N ARG A 58 -0.27 -0.89 12.02
CA ARG A 58 0.31 0.15 12.88
C ARG A 58 0.83 1.33 12.07
N ALA A 59 1.29 1.06 10.86
CA ALA A 59 1.76 2.13 9.98
C ALA A 59 0.62 2.85 9.27
N GLY A 60 -0.62 2.39 9.47
CA GLY A 60 -1.77 3.04 8.87
C GLY A 60 -2.06 2.63 7.44
N LEU A 61 -1.35 1.64 6.94
CA LEU A 61 -1.48 1.25 5.54
C LEU A 61 -2.67 0.34 5.26
N VAL A 62 -3.11 -0.40 6.25
CA VAL A 62 -4.25 -1.30 6.10
C VAL A 62 -5.21 -1.10 7.26
N THR A 63 -6.47 -1.43 7.01
CA THR A 63 -7.51 -1.41 8.03
C THR A 63 -8.01 -2.82 8.24
N GLN A 64 -8.62 -3.04 9.39
CA GLN A 64 -9.10 -4.35 9.79
C GLN A 64 -10.55 -4.22 10.23
N VAL A 65 -11.39 -5.11 9.75
CA VAL A 65 -12.78 -5.16 10.13
C VAL A 65 -13.11 -6.60 10.51
N ARG A 66 -13.83 -6.78 11.59
CA ARG A 66 -14.30 -8.11 11.97
C ARG A 66 -15.62 -8.38 11.28
N ALA A 67 -15.69 -9.45 10.52
CA ALA A 67 -16.90 -9.87 9.85
C ALA A 67 -17.16 -11.32 10.26
N SER A 68 -18.17 -11.54 11.06
CA SER A 68 -18.45 -12.85 11.65
C SER A 68 -17.23 -13.27 12.46
N ARG A 69 -16.65 -14.40 12.14
CA ARG A 69 -15.50 -14.91 12.86
C ARG A 69 -14.19 -14.61 12.15
N GLN A 70 -14.24 -13.79 11.11
CA GLN A 70 -13.07 -13.51 10.30
C GLN A 70 -12.63 -12.08 10.50
N LEU A 71 -11.33 -11.87 10.39
CA LEU A 71 -10.77 -10.53 10.30
C LEU A 71 -10.50 -10.25 8.84
N ILE A 72 -11.10 -9.18 8.34
CA ILE A 72 -10.97 -8.77 6.94
C ILE A 72 -10.03 -7.58 6.89
N TYR A 73 -9.01 -7.68 6.08
CA TYR A 73 -8.04 -6.60 5.91
C TYR A 73 -8.18 -5.98 4.54
N SER A 74 -8.09 -4.66 4.48
CA SER A 74 -8.11 -3.94 3.21
C SER A 74 -7.09 -2.82 3.24
N ALA A 75 -6.62 -2.43 2.07
CA ALA A 75 -5.70 -1.31 1.96
C ALA A 75 -6.44 -0.02 2.28
N ASP A 76 -5.76 0.89 2.98
CA ASP A 76 -6.32 2.21 3.24
C ASP A 76 -5.93 3.09 2.06
N TYR A 77 -6.85 3.26 1.12
CA TYR A 77 -6.55 3.99 -0.12
C TYR A 77 -6.31 5.47 0.13
N ALA A 78 -6.92 6.04 1.16
CA ALA A 78 -6.66 7.45 1.49
C ALA A 78 -5.22 7.63 1.90
N VAL A 79 -4.71 6.73 2.74
CA VAL A 79 -3.30 6.79 3.16
C VAL A 79 -2.37 6.52 2.00
N MET A 80 -2.73 5.58 1.14
CA MET A 80 -1.93 5.30 -0.05
C MET A 80 -1.80 6.55 -0.93
N ASN A 81 -2.91 7.23 -1.16
CA ASN A 81 -2.90 8.43 -1.97
C ASN A 81 -2.11 9.55 -1.31
N GLU A 82 -2.19 9.67 0.02
CA GLU A 82 -1.40 10.66 0.74
C GLU A 82 0.09 10.38 0.63
N LEU A 83 0.47 9.12 0.70
CA LEU A 83 1.87 8.74 0.58
C LEU A 83 2.40 9.06 -0.80
N VAL A 84 1.67 8.67 -1.84
CA VAL A 84 2.06 8.96 -3.21
C VAL A 84 2.11 10.47 -3.43
N GLY A 85 1.12 11.19 -2.90
CA GLY A 85 1.09 12.63 -3.01
C GLY A 85 2.26 13.30 -2.34
N TYR A 86 2.65 12.82 -1.16
CA TYR A 86 3.81 13.36 -0.47
C TYR A 86 5.08 13.15 -1.28
N LEU A 87 5.25 11.96 -1.84
CA LEU A 87 6.46 11.65 -2.59
C LEU A 87 6.57 12.45 -3.88
N THR A 88 5.44 12.83 -4.45
CA THR A 88 5.43 13.60 -5.70
C THR A 88 5.16 15.08 -5.49
N ASP A 89 5.06 15.51 -4.24
CA ASP A 89 4.77 16.90 -3.92
C ASP A 89 5.87 17.80 -4.48
N ASN A 90 5.46 18.83 -5.18
CA ASN A 90 6.38 19.73 -5.86
C ASN A 90 7.25 19.05 -6.89
N CYS A 91 6.75 17.97 -7.47
CA CYS A 91 7.45 17.31 -8.56
C CYS A 91 7.74 18.30 -9.66
N CYS A 92 8.99 18.39 -10.07
CA CYS A 92 9.45 19.32 -11.10
C CYS A 92 9.27 20.78 -10.75
N GLY A 93 9.11 21.09 -9.46
CA GLY A 93 8.94 22.46 -9.02
C GLY A 93 10.11 23.34 -9.40
N ALA A 94 11.33 22.82 -9.37
CA ALA A 94 12.51 23.59 -9.69
C ALA A 94 12.59 23.96 -11.16
N SER A 95 11.91 23.25 -12.02
CA SER A 95 11.92 23.55 -13.46
C SER A 95 10.69 24.32 -13.91
N GLY A 96 10.04 24.97 -12.97
CA GLY A 96 8.91 25.81 -13.33
C GLY A 96 7.57 25.14 -13.18
N GLY A 97 7.55 23.96 -12.65
CA GLY A 97 6.31 23.31 -12.36
C GLY A 97 5.68 22.57 -13.52
N ALA A 98 6.24 22.66 -14.68
CA ALA A 98 5.67 21.95 -15.80
C ALA A 98 5.98 20.48 -15.66
N CYS A 99 4.96 19.70 -15.49
CA CYS A 99 5.12 18.28 -15.31
C CYS A 99 4.63 17.58 -16.56
N ASP A 100 5.51 16.91 -17.23
CA ASP A 100 5.12 16.21 -18.44
C ASP A 100 4.82 14.75 -18.13
N ALA A 101 4.70 13.98 -19.18
CA ALA A 101 4.33 12.59 -19.03
C ALA A 101 5.34 11.80 -18.19
N ALA A 102 6.59 12.22 -18.16
CA ALA A 102 7.58 11.51 -17.37
C ALA A 102 7.36 11.70 -15.88
N CYS A 103 6.73 12.79 -15.48
CA CYS A 103 6.48 13.04 -14.08
C CYS A 103 5.12 12.53 -13.62
N GLY A 104 4.18 12.51 -14.49
CA GLY A 104 2.83 12.22 -14.11
C GLY A 104 2.65 10.77 -13.78
N PRO A 105 2.11 10.46 -12.61
CA PRO A 105 1.86 9.07 -12.32
C PRO A 105 0.79 8.59 -13.22
N ALA A 106 -0.01 8.31 -13.25
CA ALA A 106 -1.06 7.76 -13.91
C ALA A 106 -1.39 8.28 -15.22
N THR A 107 -0.75 9.13 -15.64
CA THR A 107 -1.13 9.57 -16.88
C THR A 107 -0.92 8.50 -17.83
N ARG A 108 -0.94 7.89 -17.74
CA ARG A 108 -0.69 7.09 -18.59
C ARG A 108 -0.85 5.91 -18.58
N SER A 109 -0.94 5.67 -18.91
CA SER A 109 -1.13 4.82 -19.15
C SER A 109 -0.61 3.80 -19.10
N PRO A 110 -0.67 3.20 -18.92
CA PRO A 110 -0.12 2.30 -18.65
C PRO A 110 0.34 1.37 -19.39
N LYS A 111 0.79 1.25 -19.75
CA LYS A 111 1.33 0.58 -20.24
C LYS A 111 2.13 0.03 -19.83
N ARG A 112 2.32 -0.11 -19.32
CA ARG A 112 3.03 -0.39 -18.94
C ARG A 112 3.36 -1.11 -18.40
N GLY A 113 3.25 -1.43 -17.97
CA GLY A 113 3.60 -1.93 -17.32
C GLY A 113 3.92 -2.22 -17.06
N ARG A 114 4.19 -2.33 -16.84
CA ARG A 114 4.62 -2.47 -16.45
C ARG A 114 5.24 -2.67 -15.96
N ALA A 115 5.52 -2.67 -15.78
CA ALA A 115 6.15 -2.57 -15.29
C ALA A 115 6.37 -2.69 -14.77
N ALA A 116 6.51 -2.73 -14.60
CA ALA A 116 6.82 -2.59 -14.09
C ALA A 116 6.90 -2.80 -13.83
#